data_4033f6c0873fff0fe72d2078eea3fa46
#
_entry.id   4033f6c0873fff0fe72d2078eea3fa46
#
_cell.length_a   1.000
_cell.length_b   1.000
_cell.length_c   1.000
_cell.angle_alpha   90.00
_cell.angle_beta   90.00
_cell.angle_gamma   90.00
#
_symmetry.space_group_name_H-M   'P 1'
#
loop_
_entity.id
_entity.type
_entity.pdbx_description
1 polymer ?
#
loop_
_entity_poly.entity_id
_entity_poly.type
_entity_poly.pdbx_seq_one_letter_code
_entity_poly.pdbx_strand_id
1 'polypeptide(L)'
;YDDTAYAATGSVTGHHATRAGYAFKWQDESAETALDHIEWSCATSTISPVAVFNPVELEGTTVRRASLCNISECERLGIGGKGTRLSVIKANKIIPKVIKVLEPVGTFSYPHQCPVCGLDTKVETSEASGTKTLHCTNPSCPAKQLKKFARFVSKPGVNVDGLSEQTLQKFINLGWISEYADIFRLPDHREAMRHLDGFGDKSTANLIHAIANAKTVKPRRLLFALSIPLVGQDVCTRLLS
;
A
#
# COMPACT_ATOMS: atom_id res chain seq x y z
N TYR A 1 -9.68 -30.27 17.77
CA TYR A 1 -9.51 -30.83 19.13
C TYR A 1 -10.81 -30.68 19.88
N ASP A 2 -11.24 -31.78 20.55
CA ASP A 2 -12.51 -31.83 21.28
C ASP A 2 -12.36 -31.37 22.74
N ASP A 3 -11.13 -31.22 23.21
CA ASP A 3 -10.83 -30.75 24.56
C ASP A 3 -10.87 -29.22 24.64
N THR A 4 -12.00 -28.69 25.05
CA THR A 4 -12.22 -27.24 25.22
C THR A 4 -11.45 -26.68 26.39
N ALA A 5 -11.14 -27.49 27.41
CA ALA A 5 -10.34 -27.07 28.56
C ALA A 5 -8.88 -26.86 28.12
N TYR A 6 -8.31 -27.77 27.33
CA TYR A 6 -6.99 -27.61 26.75
C TYR A 6 -6.93 -26.41 25.77
N ALA A 7 -7.96 -26.24 24.93
CA ALA A 7 -8.05 -25.10 24.03
C ALA A 7 -8.07 -23.75 24.77
N ALA A 8 -8.62 -23.71 25.99
CA ALA A 8 -8.68 -22.52 26.82
C ALA A 8 -7.34 -22.18 27.54
N THR A 9 -6.32 -23.04 27.51
CA THR A 9 -5.06 -22.86 28.25
C THR A 9 -4.14 -21.76 27.72
N GLY A 10 -4.44 -21.18 26.57
CA GLY A 10 -3.69 -20.05 26.03
C GLY A 10 -4.11 -19.64 24.63
N SER A 11 -3.83 -18.40 24.29
CA SER A 11 -3.99 -17.86 22.95
C SER A 11 -2.66 -17.41 22.37
N VAL A 12 -2.59 -17.33 21.03
CA VAL A 12 -1.43 -16.71 20.37
C VAL A 12 -1.50 -15.21 20.61
N THR A 13 -0.42 -14.62 21.10
CA THR A 13 -0.34 -13.19 21.44
C THR A 13 -0.77 -12.33 20.24
N GLY A 14 -1.73 -11.46 20.45
CA GLY A 14 -2.26 -10.57 19.41
C GLY A 14 -3.32 -11.16 18.47
N HIS A 15 -3.70 -12.44 18.66
CA HIS A 15 -4.73 -13.10 17.88
C HIS A 15 -5.73 -13.83 18.78
N HIS A 16 -7.00 -13.93 18.35
CA HIS A 16 -8.02 -14.69 19.03
C HIS A 16 -7.93 -16.21 18.81
N ALA A 17 -6.83 -16.70 18.22
CA ALA A 17 -6.60 -18.10 17.96
C ALA A 17 -6.04 -18.81 19.19
N THR A 18 -6.56 -19.99 19.52
CA THR A 18 -6.03 -20.83 20.61
C THR A 18 -4.69 -21.45 20.18
N ARG A 19 -3.76 -21.65 21.13
CA ARG A 19 -2.49 -22.37 20.88
C ARG A 19 -2.70 -23.84 20.51
N ALA A 20 -3.79 -24.43 20.97
CA ALA A 20 -4.14 -25.83 20.77
C ALA A 20 -4.94 -26.09 19.48
N GLY A 21 -5.29 -25.05 18.73
CA GLY A 21 -6.10 -25.14 17.53
C GLY A 21 -5.28 -25.06 16.24
N TYR A 22 -5.69 -25.84 15.24
CA TYR A 22 -5.21 -25.70 13.88
C TYR A 22 -6.36 -25.26 12.98
N ALA A 23 -6.13 -24.22 12.17
CA ALA A 23 -7.10 -23.84 11.16
C ALA A 23 -7.04 -24.84 10.00
N PHE A 24 -8.17 -25.49 9.70
CA PHE A 24 -8.30 -26.26 8.47
C PHE A 24 -8.45 -25.29 7.29
N LYS A 25 -7.60 -25.44 6.30
CA LYS A 25 -7.68 -24.66 5.05
C LYS A 25 -7.73 -25.63 3.88
N TRP A 26 -8.69 -25.42 2.98
CA TRP A 26 -8.69 -26.08 1.69
C TRP A 26 -7.47 -25.64 0.88
N GLN A 27 -7.00 -26.53 -0.01
CA GLN A 27 -5.99 -26.16 -0.97
C GLN A 27 -6.56 -25.07 -1.90
N ASP A 28 -5.84 -23.97 -2.05
CA ASP A 28 -6.24 -22.90 -2.95
C ASP A 28 -6.22 -23.41 -4.41
N GLU A 29 -7.23 -23.02 -5.19
CA GLU A 29 -7.24 -23.24 -6.63
C GLU A 29 -6.06 -22.51 -7.26
N SER A 30 -5.33 -23.18 -8.15
CA SER A 30 -4.19 -22.59 -8.86
C SER A 30 -4.40 -22.60 -10.36
N ALA A 31 -3.95 -21.54 -11.04
CA ALA A 31 -3.93 -21.44 -12.49
C ALA A 31 -2.52 -21.16 -12.99
N GLU A 32 -2.21 -21.69 -14.17
CA GLU A 32 -0.96 -21.42 -14.87
C GLU A 32 -1.15 -20.27 -15.86
N THR A 33 -0.15 -19.39 -15.95
CA THR A 33 -0.16 -18.25 -16.85
C THR A 33 1.25 -17.88 -17.29
N ALA A 34 1.37 -17.01 -18.28
CA ALA A 34 2.64 -16.47 -18.74
C ALA A 34 2.78 -14.99 -18.33
N LEU A 35 3.93 -14.64 -17.78
CA LEU A 35 4.31 -13.27 -17.46
C LEU A 35 4.38 -12.43 -18.74
N ASP A 36 3.70 -11.30 -18.76
CA ASP A 36 3.85 -10.30 -19.82
C ASP A 36 4.97 -9.31 -19.50
N HIS A 37 4.90 -8.69 -18.33
CA HIS A 37 5.96 -7.82 -17.81
C HIS A 37 5.86 -7.66 -16.29
N ILE A 38 6.88 -7.06 -15.69
CA ILE A 38 6.85 -6.60 -14.30
C ILE A 38 6.62 -5.10 -14.32
N GLU A 39 5.50 -4.68 -13.71
CA GLU A 39 5.22 -3.27 -13.46
C GLU A 39 5.81 -2.87 -12.11
N TRP A 40 6.49 -1.72 -12.08
CA TRP A 40 7.10 -1.20 -10.87
C TRP A 40 6.30 -0.02 -10.34
N SER A 41 5.66 -0.23 -9.21
CA SER A 41 4.79 0.76 -8.57
C SER A 41 5.52 1.48 -7.44
N CYS A 42 5.66 2.80 -7.59
CA CYS A 42 6.20 3.66 -6.54
C CYS A 42 5.03 4.20 -5.71
N ALA A 43 4.66 3.46 -4.68
CA ALA A 43 3.54 3.84 -3.80
C ALA A 43 3.96 4.70 -2.60
N THR A 44 5.23 4.63 -2.22
CA THR A 44 5.85 5.41 -1.13
C THR A 44 7.31 5.66 -1.48
N SER A 45 8.24 5.53 -0.53
CA SER A 45 9.67 5.47 -0.86
C SER A 45 10.06 4.16 -1.53
N THR A 46 9.31 3.10 -1.28
CA THR A 46 9.56 1.76 -1.82
C THR A 46 8.91 1.60 -3.18
N ILE A 47 9.66 1.06 -4.13
CA ILE A 47 9.20 0.69 -5.47
C ILE A 47 8.97 -0.81 -5.46
N SER A 48 7.70 -1.21 -5.60
CA SER A 48 7.29 -2.62 -5.47
C SER A 48 7.00 -3.24 -6.83
N PRO A 49 7.45 -4.49 -7.09
CA PRO A 49 7.16 -5.21 -8.31
C PRO A 49 5.76 -5.81 -8.30
N VAL A 50 5.08 -5.73 -9.42
CA VAL A 50 3.79 -6.36 -9.68
C VAL A 50 3.90 -7.16 -10.96
N ALA A 51 3.67 -8.46 -10.89
CA ALA A 51 3.56 -9.30 -12.07
C ALA A 51 2.28 -8.96 -12.84
N VAL A 52 2.41 -8.62 -14.11
CA VAL A 52 1.32 -8.51 -15.07
C VAL A 52 1.42 -9.72 -16.00
N PHE A 53 0.35 -10.49 -16.12
CA PHE A 53 0.36 -11.76 -16.85
C PHE A 53 -0.92 -11.96 -17.65
N ASN A 54 -0.92 -12.94 -18.53
CA ASN A 54 -2.09 -13.31 -19.31
C ASN A 54 -3.27 -13.60 -18.38
N PRO A 55 -4.49 -13.10 -18.71
CA PRO A 55 -5.65 -13.29 -17.83
C PRO A 55 -5.92 -14.77 -17.55
N VAL A 56 -6.22 -15.08 -16.29
CA VAL A 56 -6.64 -16.41 -15.87
C VAL A 56 -7.87 -16.33 -14.95
N GLU A 57 -8.74 -17.33 -15.04
CA GLU A 57 -9.87 -17.45 -14.13
C GLU A 57 -9.44 -18.15 -12.85
N LEU A 58 -9.72 -17.52 -11.72
CA LEU A 58 -9.47 -18.06 -10.37
C LEU A 58 -10.61 -17.67 -9.44
N GLU A 59 -11.21 -18.65 -8.76
CA GLU A 59 -12.29 -18.43 -7.80
C GLU A 59 -13.40 -17.54 -8.40
N GLY A 60 -13.80 -17.81 -9.65
CA GLY A 60 -14.90 -17.12 -10.35
C GLY A 60 -14.61 -15.68 -10.78
N THR A 61 -13.36 -15.26 -10.81
CA THR A 61 -12.98 -13.93 -11.30
C THR A 61 -11.71 -13.98 -12.15
N THR A 62 -11.64 -13.07 -13.14
CA THR A 62 -10.46 -12.92 -13.99
C THR A 62 -9.35 -12.17 -13.27
N VAL A 63 -8.19 -12.79 -13.13
CA VAL A 63 -6.99 -12.23 -12.52
C VAL A 63 -5.94 -11.94 -13.60
N ARG A 64 -5.28 -10.79 -13.54
CA ARG A 64 -4.25 -10.34 -14.50
C ARG A 64 -3.00 -9.82 -13.82
N ARG A 65 -3.02 -9.62 -12.51
CA ARG A 65 -1.96 -8.96 -11.74
C ARG A 65 -1.80 -9.61 -10.38
N ALA A 66 -0.56 -9.74 -9.93
CA ALA A 66 -0.26 -10.19 -8.58
C ALA A 66 0.98 -9.46 -8.04
N SER A 67 0.96 -9.08 -6.77
CA SER A 67 2.12 -8.48 -6.13
C SER A 67 3.27 -9.50 -6.03
N LEU A 68 4.48 -9.06 -6.36
CA LEU A 68 5.73 -9.80 -6.12
C LEU A 68 6.45 -9.28 -4.87
N CYS A 69 5.80 -8.45 -4.08
CA CYS A 69 6.27 -7.89 -2.82
C CYS A 69 7.55 -7.05 -2.93
N ASN A 70 8.71 -7.65 -3.22
CA ASN A 70 10.01 -7.01 -3.23
C ASN A 70 11.01 -7.79 -4.10
N ILE A 71 12.25 -7.27 -4.22
CA ILE A 71 13.33 -7.91 -4.99
C ILE A 71 13.66 -9.31 -4.46
N SER A 72 13.79 -9.48 -3.14
CA SER A 72 14.09 -10.79 -2.56
C SER A 72 13.07 -11.85 -2.91
N GLU A 73 11.79 -11.49 -2.98
CA GLU A 73 10.74 -12.42 -3.37
C GLU A 73 10.83 -12.78 -4.85
N CYS A 74 11.17 -11.82 -5.72
CA CYS A 74 11.42 -12.09 -7.13
C CYS A 74 12.61 -13.04 -7.31
N GLU A 75 13.71 -12.82 -6.59
CA GLU A 75 14.89 -13.69 -6.60
C GLU A 75 14.55 -15.08 -6.06
N ARG A 76 13.83 -15.17 -4.94
CA ARG A 76 13.39 -16.45 -4.33
C ARG A 76 12.51 -17.28 -5.25
N LEU A 77 11.60 -16.64 -5.97
CA LEU A 77 10.72 -17.31 -6.94
C LEU A 77 11.46 -17.69 -8.23
N GLY A 78 12.61 -17.09 -8.51
CA GLY A 78 13.31 -17.25 -9.79
C GLY A 78 12.55 -16.59 -10.95
N ILE A 79 11.93 -15.42 -10.69
CA ILE A 79 11.21 -14.68 -11.74
C ILE A 79 12.18 -14.33 -12.86
N GLY A 80 11.76 -14.57 -14.09
CA GLY A 80 12.46 -14.15 -15.30
C GLY A 80 11.80 -12.96 -15.99
N GLY A 81 12.01 -12.85 -17.29
CA GLY A 81 11.39 -11.87 -18.16
C GLY A 81 10.05 -12.34 -18.75
N LYS A 82 9.61 -11.64 -19.81
CA LYS A 82 8.39 -11.94 -20.57
C LYS A 82 8.35 -13.39 -21.02
N GLY A 83 7.22 -14.04 -20.87
CA GLY A 83 7.00 -15.44 -21.21
C GLY A 83 7.30 -16.43 -20.08
N THR A 84 7.88 -15.99 -18.95
CA THR A 84 8.06 -16.84 -17.76
C THR A 84 6.72 -17.46 -17.35
N ARG A 85 6.66 -18.78 -17.21
CA ARG A 85 5.44 -19.48 -16.77
C ARG A 85 5.32 -19.44 -15.25
N LEU A 86 4.15 -19.02 -14.80
CA LEU A 86 3.82 -18.79 -13.40
C LEU A 86 2.66 -19.67 -12.97
N SER A 87 2.69 -20.12 -11.70
CA SER A 87 1.52 -20.63 -11.02
C SER A 87 1.00 -19.56 -10.04
N VAL A 88 -0.27 -19.21 -10.16
CA VAL A 88 -0.95 -18.18 -9.37
C VAL A 88 -2.15 -18.74 -8.63
N ILE A 89 -2.40 -18.22 -7.45
CA ILE A 89 -3.56 -18.50 -6.60
C ILE A 89 -4.23 -17.21 -6.16
N LYS A 90 -5.41 -17.33 -5.56
CA LYS A 90 -5.99 -16.26 -4.73
C LYS A 90 -5.85 -16.63 -3.26
N ALA A 91 -4.84 -16.10 -2.61
CA ALA A 91 -4.66 -16.28 -1.17
C ALA A 91 -5.90 -15.79 -0.41
N ASN A 92 -6.44 -16.63 0.48
CA ASN A 92 -7.69 -16.41 1.19
C ASN A 92 -8.89 -16.11 0.25
N LYS A 93 -8.87 -16.62 -0.99
CA LYS A 93 -9.89 -16.42 -2.04
C LYS A 93 -10.05 -14.96 -2.51
N ILE A 94 -9.13 -14.07 -2.15
CA ILE A 94 -9.24 -12.63 -2.41
C ILE A 94 -7.99 -12.09 -3.10
N ILE A 95 -6.79 -12.37 -2.58
CA ILE A 95 -5.55 -11.69 -2.97
C ILE A 95 -4.75 -12.53 -3.97
N PRO A 96 -4.59 -12.07 -5.24
CA PRO A 96 -3.75 -12.76 -6.21
C PRO A 96 -2.30 -12.84 -5.74
N LYS A 97 -1.70 -14.02 -5.83
CA LYS A 97 -0.33 -14.29 -5.44
C LYS A 97 0.34 -15.25 -6.40
N VAL A 98 1.56 -14.93 -6.84
CA VAL A 98 2.44 -15.87 -7.53
C VAL A 98 3.04 -16.79 -6.48
N ILE A 99 2.85 -18.10 -6.63
CA ILE A 99 3.37 -19.10 -5.68
C ILE A 99 4.59 -19.81 -6.20
N LYS A 100 4.73 -19.94 -7.52
CA LYS A 100 5.82 -20.68 -8.15
C LYS A 100 6.09 -20.18 -9.56
N VAL A 101 7.35 -20.20 -9.96
CA VAL A 101 7.78 -20.13 -11.35
C VAL A 101 7.93 -21.57 -11.86
N LEU A 102 7.27 -21.90 -12.95
CA LEU A 102 7.30 -23.22 -13.59
C LEU A 102 8.44 -23.32 -14.59
N GLU A 103 8.54 -22.32 -15.47
CA GLU A 103 9.58 -22.22 -16.50
C GLU A 103 10.04 -20.76 -16.59
N PRO A 104 11.25 -20.45 -16.12
CA PRO A 104 11.80 -19.10 -16.25
C PRO A 104 12.26 -18.81 -17.68
N VAL A 105 12.02 -17.60 -18.17
CA VAL A 105 12.51 -17.10 -19.46
C VAL A 105 13.34 -15.84 -19.22
N GLY A 106 14.57 -15.82 -19.71
CA GLY A 106 15.48 -14.68 -19.50
C GLY A 106 15.89 -14.46 -18.05
N THR A 107 16.30 -13.26 -17.72
CA THR A 107 16.81 -12.88 -16.40
C THR A 107 15.93 -11.80 -15.76
N PHE A 108 15.83 -11.86 -14.43
CA PHE A 108 15.18 -10.82 -13.64
C PHE A 108 16.00 -9.53 -13.67
N SER A 109 15.34 -8.40 -13.83
CA SER A 109 15.94 -7.08 -13.70
C SER A 109 14.98 -6.11 -13.02
N TYR A 110 15.53 -5.08 -12.42
CA TYR A 110 14.78 -4.01 -11.79
C TYR A 110 15.21 -2.64 -12.34
N PRO A 111 14.35 -1.62 -12.31
CA PRO A 111 14.67 -0.32 -12.88
C PRO A 111 15.74 0.41 -12.07
N HIS A 112 16.71 0.99 -12.75
CA HIS A 112 17.72 1.87 -12.16
C HIS A 112 17.22 3.30 -11.98
N GLN A 113 16.09 3.63 -12.59
CA GLN A 113 15.41 4.92 -12.46
C GLN A 113 14.00 4.76 -11.90
N CYS A 114 13.60 5.72 -11.07
CA CYS A 114 12.26 5.75 -10.49
C CYS A 114 11.20 5.93 -11.60
N PRO A 115 10.16 5.09 -11.67
CA PRO A 115 9.14 5.18 -12.71
C PRO A 115 8.28 6.46 -12.63
N VAL A 116 8.37 7.22 -11.53
CA VAL A 116 7.58 8.44 -11.33
C VAL A 116 8.41 9.71 -11.56
N CYS A 117 9.61 9.80 -11.01
CA CYS A 117 10.42 11.04 -11.10
C CYS A 117 11.68 10.92 -11.97
N GLY A 118 12.00 9.73 -12.49
CA GLY A 118 13.14 9.48 -13.37
C GLY A 118 14.52 9.52 -12.70
N LEU A 119 14.61 9.88 -11.40
CA LEU A 119 15.87 9.86 -10.67
C LEU A 119 16.25 8.45 -10.22
N ASP A 120 17.53 8.28 -9.85
CA ASP A 120 18.08 6.97 -9.54
C ASP A 120 17.33 6.24 -8.43
N THR A 121 17.36 4.92 -8.52
CA THR A 121 16.89 4.00 -7.51
C THR A 121 18.04 3.38 -6.75
N LYS A 122 17.77 2.91 -5.53
CA LYS A 122 18.72 2.23 -4.66
C LYS A 122 18.09 0.97 -4.09
N VAL A 123 18.83 -0.13 -4.10
CA VAL A 123 18.45 -1.34 -3.36
C VAL A 123 18.91 -1.18 -1.92
N GLU A 124 17.98 -1.37 -0.99
CA GLU A 124 18.24 -1.39 0.45
C GLU A 124 18.00 -2.80 0.97
N THR A 125 18.92 -3.28 1.81
CA THR A 125 18.83 -4.58 2.46
C THR A 125 18.53 -4.38 3.94
N SER A 126 17.46 -4.98 4.42
CA SER A 126 17.10 -4.94 5.84
C SER A 126 18.11 -5.73 6.66
N GLU A 127 18.74 -5.11 7.66
CA GLU A 127 19.68 -5.78 8.57
C GLU A 127 19.01 -6.91 9.37
N ALA A 128 17.74 -6.74 9.73
CA ALA A 128 17.01 -7.72 10.53
C ALA A 128 16.56 -8.96 9.75
N SER A 129 16.21 -8.82 8.46
CA SER A 129 15.60 -9.90 7.66
C SER A 129 16.37 -10.28 6.40
N GLY A 130 17.40 -9.51 6.01
CA GLY A 130 18.09 -9.67 4.73
C GLY A 130 17.24 -9.33 3.50
N THR A 131 16.02 -8.80 3.69
CA THR A 131 15.10 -8.51 2.61
C THR A 131 15.56 -7.31 1.79
N LYS A 132 15.68 -7.49 0.47
CA LYS A 132 16.05 -6.45 -0.49
C LYS A 132 14.79 -5.75 -1.01
N THR A 133 14.78 -4.43 -0.90
CA THR A 133 13.70 -3.56 -1.41
C THR A 133 14.29 -2.47 -2.30
N LEU A 134 13.54 -2.04 -3.31
CA LEU A 134 13.94 -0.96 -4.22
C LEU A 134 13.38 0.37 -3.73
N HIS A 135 14.20 1.40 -3.68
CA HIS A 135 13.82 2.72 -3.20
C HIS A 135 14.17 3.81 -4.21
N CYS A 136 13.29 4.81 -4.32
CA CYS A 136 13.61 6.04 -5.01
C CYS A 136 14.53 6.90 -4.13
N THR A 137 15.63 7.42 -4.68
CA THR A 137 16.58 8.27 -3.93
C THR A 137 16.09 9.70 -3.75
N ASN A 138 15.14 10.14 -4.58
CA ASN A 138 14.61 11.51 -4.54
C ASN A 138 13.71 11.75 -3.31
N PRO A 139 14.08 12.60 -2.36
CA PRO A 139 13.23 12.96 -1.22
C PRO A 139 11.96 13.71 -1.63
N SER A 140 12.02 14.45 -2.76
CA SER A 140 10.91 15.23 -3.30
C SER A 140 10.14 14.50 -4.41
N CYS A 141 10.25 13.18 -4.50
CA CYS A 141 9.49 12.39 -5.49
C CYS A 141 7.99 12.65 -5.34
N PRO A 142 7.26 12.97 -6.43
CA PRO A 142 5.81 13.22 -6.37
C PRO A 142 5.01 12.08 -5.72
N ALA A 143 5.40 10.82 -5.95
CA ALA A 143 4.76 9.68 -5.32
C ALA A 143 4.93 9.68 -3.79
N LYS A 144 6.13 10.05 -3.29
CA LYS A 144 6.38 10.19 -1.84
C LYS A 144 5.56 11.33 -1.24
N GLN A 145 5.50 12.47 -1.92
CA GLN A 145 4.73 13.62 -1.46
C GLN A 145 3.25 13.29 -1.37
N LEU A 146 2.68 12.68 -2.41
CA LEU A 146 1.28 12.26 -2.42
C LEU A 146 0.97 11.31 -1.24
N LYS A 147 1.80 10.30 -1.03
CA LYS A 147 1.60 9.33 0.06
C LYS A 147 1.77 9.95 1.45
N LYS A 148 2.67 10.91 1.59
CA LYS A 148 2.83 11.70 2.80
C LYS A 148 1.53 12.43 3.17
N PHE A 149 0.91 13.11 2.19
CA PHE A 149 -0.37 13.79 2.39
C PHE A 149 -1.52 12.80 2.60
N ALA A 150 -1.58 11.71 1.83
CA ALA A 150 -2.60 10.68 1.97
C ALA A 150 -2.58 10.06 3.38
N ARG A 151 -1.39 9.78 3.93
CA ARG A 151 -1.26 9.30 5.30
C ARG A 151 -1.68 10.35 6.32
N PHE A 152 -1.33 11.61 6.11
CA PHE A 152 -1.70 12.71 6.99
C PHE A 152 -3.22 12.82 7.12
N VAL A 153 -3.96 12.81 6.02
CA VAL A 153 -5.42 12.96 6.00
C VAL A 153 -6.18 11.67 6.26
N SER A 154 -5.51 10.53 6.34
CA SER A 154 -6.12 9.22 6.51
C SER A 154 -6.92 9.10 7.82
N LYS A 155 -7.80 8.09 7.89
CA LYS A 155 -8.60 7.81 9.09
C LYS A 155 -7.78 7.65 10.38
N PRO A 156 -6.62 6.97 10.42
CA PRO A 156 -5.75 6.97 11.61
C PRO A 156 -4.97 8.27 11.82
N GLY A 157 -4.79 9.09 10.80
CA GLY A 157 -4.19 10.43 10.87
C GLY A 157 -5.18 11.49 11.33
N VAL A 158 -5.19 12.66 10.68
CA VAL A 158 -6.10 13.76 11.05
C VAL A 158 -7.54 13.55 10.56
N ASN A 159 -7.81 12.53 9.76
CA ASN A 159 -9.14 12.08 9.32
C ASN A 159 -9.94 13.15 8.57
N VAL A 160 -9.48 13.51 7.40
CA VAL A 160 -10.21 14.41 6.51
C VAL A 160 -10.99 13.58 5.48
N ASP A 161 -12.25 13.30 5.76
CA ASP A 161 -13.12 12.60 4.82
C ASP A 161 -13.30 13.40 3.53
N GLY A 162 -13.37 12.71 2.39
CA GLY A 162 -13.51 13.33 1.07
C GLY A 162 -12.19 13.74 0.43
N LEU A 163 -11.06 13.63 1.12
CA LEU A 163 -9.74 13.93 0.59
C LEU A 163 -9.01 12.63 0.18
N SER A 164 -9.47 12.00 -0.89
CA SER A 164 -8.85 10.80 -1.48
C SER A 164 -7.47 11.11 -2.09
N GLU A 165 -6.68 10.07 -2.40
CA GLU A 165 -5.39 10.26 -3.11
C GLU A 165 -5.58 10.97 -4.46
N GLN A 166 -6.66 10.66 -5.19
CA GLN A 166 -6.97 11.33 -6.46
C GLN A 166 -7.28 12.81 -6.24
N THR A 167 -8.05 13.13 -5.20
CA THR A 167 -8.36 14.52 -4.83
C THR A 167 -7.12 15.27 -4.39
N LEU A 168 -6.27 14.65 -3.56
CA LEU A 168 -4.97 15.20 -3.16
C LEU A 168 -4.09 15.50 -4.37
N GLN A 169 -3.96 14.55 -5.29
CA GLN A 169 -3.18 14.74 -6.52
C GLN A 169 -3.70 15.92 -7.35
N LYS A 170 -5.03 16.04 -7.47
CA LYS A 170 -5.67 17.17 -8.17
C LYS A 170 -5.31 18.50 -7.51
N PHE A 171 -5.39 18.60 -6.17
CA PHE A 171 -5.08 19.82 -5.43
C PHE A 171 -3.58 20.17 -5.41
N ILE A 172 -2.71 19.16 -5.38
CA ILE A 172 -1.27 19.33 -5.55
C ILE A 172 -0.96 19.90 -6.93
N ASN A 173 -1.56 19.35 -7.99
CA ASN A 173 -1.35 19.80 -9.36
C ASN A 173 -1.87 21.24 -9.59
N LEU A 174 -2.90 21.65 -8.85
CA LEU A 174 -3.41 23.04 -8.85
C LEU A 174 -2.56 24.00 -8.00
N GLY A 175 -1.56 23.50 -7.30
CA GLY A 175 -0.72 24.32 -6.41
C GLY A 175 -1.41 24.70 -5.09
N TRP A 176 -2.53 24.06 -4.74
CA TRP A 176 -3.28 24.34 -3.51
C TRP A 176 -2.68 23.64 -2.30
N ILE A 177 -1.91 22.57 -2.51
CA ILE A 177 -1.24 21.79 -1.45
C ILE A 177 0.24 21.62 -1.81
N SER A 178 1.11 22.15 -0.97
CA SER A 178 2.56 21.98 -0.98
C SER A 178 3.10 21.51 0.38
N GLU A 179 2.42 21.89 1.46
CA GLU A 179 2.74 21.51 2.83
C GLU A 179 1.50 21.08 3.61
N TYR A 180 1.66 20.51 4.80
CA TYR A 180 0.55 20.04 5.62
C TYR A 180 -0.44 21.15 6.02
N ALA A 181 0.07 22.37 6.26
CA ALA A 181 -0.74 23.51 6.63
C ALA A 181 -1.73 23.91 5.55
N ASP A 182 -1.39 23.71 4.28
CA ASP A 182 -2.25 24.07 3.14
C ASP A 182 -3.56 23.28 3.14
N ILE A 183 -3.55 22.05 3.68
CA ILE A 183 -4.78 21.25 3.82
C ILE A 183 -5.83 22.01 4.63
N PHE A 184 -5.41 22.76 5.65
CA PHE A 184 -6.30 23.55 6.49
C PHE A 184 -6.65 24.92 5.88
N ARG A 185 -5.99 25.31 4.78
CA ARG A 185 -6.29 26.49 3.98
C ARG A 185 -7.17 26.19 2.75
N LEU A 186 -7.43 24.91 2.46
CA LEU A 186 -8.33 24.50 1.35
C LEU A 186 -9.70 25.19 1.37
N PRO A 187 -10.33 25.54 2.52
CA PRO A 187 -11.54 26.35 2.54
C PRO A 187 -11.45 27.67 1.80
N ASP A 188 -10.24 28.27 1.67
CA ASP A 188 -10.02 29.53 0.94
C ASP A 188 -10.27 29.35 -0.57
N HIS A 189 -10.16 28.13 -1.09
CA HIS A 189 -10.42 27.75 -2.48
C HIS A 189 -11.87 27.29 -2.74
N ARG A 190 -12.81 27.54 -1.81
CA ARG A 190 -14.17 27.01 -1.84
C ARG A 190 -14.86 27.22 -3.19
N GLU A 191 -14.82 28.45 -3.72
CA GLU A 191 -15.53 28.79 -4.96
C GLU A 191 -14.88 28.06 -6.16
N ALA A 192 -13.57 28.03 -6.25
CA ALA A 192 -12.88 27.31 -7.31
C ALA A 192 -13.14 25.78 -7.21
N MET A 193 -13.18 25.23 -5.98
CA MET A 193 -13.43 23.82 -5.72
C MET A 193 -14.79 23.34 -6.23
N ARG A 194 -15.84 24.14 -6.07
CA ARG A 194 -17.22 23.84 -6.51
C ARG A 194 -17.34 23.60 -8.02
N HIS A 195 -16.43 24.18 -8.80
CA HIS A 195 -16.40 24.09 -10.26
C HIS A 195 -15.45 23.00 -10.78
N LEU A 196 -14.75 22.27 -9.88
CA LEU A 196 -13.89 21.18 -10.29
C LEU A 196 -14.73 19.93 -10.65
N ASP A 197 -14.25 19.19 -11.63
CA ASP A 197 -14.81 17.88 -11.98
C ASP A 197 -14.77 16.92 -10.77
N GLY A 198 -15.91 16.31 -10.47
CA GLY A 198 -16.13 15.47 -9.29
C GLY A 198 -16.46 16.24 -8.00
N PHE A 199 -16.55 17.57 -8.06
CA PHE A 199 -17.00 18.40 -6.95
C PHE A 199 -18.30 19.15 -7.29
N GLY A 200 -19.05 19.48 -6.26
CA GLY A 200 -20.24 20.32 -6.30
C GLY A 200 -20.44 20.93 -4.92
N ASP A 201 -21.53 21.64 -4.71
CA ASP A 201 -21.82 22.33 -3.45
C ASP A 201 -21.76 21.42 -2.23
N LYS A 202 -22.40 20.25 -2.32
CA LYS A 202 -22.48 19.28 -1.22
C LYS A 202 -21.12 18.66 -0.87
N SER A 203 -20.38 18.20 -1.87
CA SER A 203 -19.06 17.58 -1.64
C SER A 203 -18.04 18.58 -1.13
N THR A 204 -18.07 19.82 -1.65
CA THR A 204 -17.24 20.93 -1.16
C THR A 204 -17.57 21.27 0.29
N ALA A 205 -18.85 21.41 0.64
CA ALA A 205 -19.26 21.69 2.02
C ALA A 205 -18.85 20.57 2.98
N ASN A 206 -19.01 19.31 2.59
CA ASN A 206 -18.61 18.15 3.39
C ASN A 206 -17.10 18.13 3.63
N LEU A 207 -16.30 18.39 2.60
CA LEU A 207 -14.84 18.45 2.73
C LEU A 207 -14.40 19.58 3.68
N ILE A 208 -14.98 20.78 3.54
CA ILE A 208 -14.68 21.91 4.43
C ILE A 208 -15.03 21.58 5.88
N HIS A 209 -16.18 20.93 6.11
CA HIS A 209 -16.57 20.48 7.45
C HIS A 209 -15.60 19.44 8.00
N ALA A 210 -15.16 18.45 7.19
CA ALA A 210 -14.17 17.46 7.57
C ALA A 210 -12.84 18.11 7.96
N ILE A 211 -12.39 19.13 7.19
CA ILE A 211 -11.16 19.90 7.50
C ILE A 211 -11.31 20.65 8.84
N ALA A 212 -12.46 21.26 9.10
CA ALA A 212 -12.72 21.94 10.36
C ALA A 212 -12.63 20.97 11.56
N ASN A 213 -13.23 19.79 11.44
CA ASN A 213 -13.17 18.74 12.47
C ASN A 213 -11.74 18.22 12.69
N ALA A 214 -10.92 18.17 11.62
CA ALA A 214 -9.54 17.72 11.70
C ALA A 214 -8.62 18.65 12.53
N LYS A 215 -9.04 19.91 12.78
CA LYS A 215 -8.28 20.85 13.63
C LYS A 215 -8.28 20.45 15.12
N THR A 216 -9.19 19.58 15.54
CA THR A 216 -9.39 19.19 16.95
C THR A 216 -9.06 17.72 17.24
N VAL A 217 -8.26 17.09 16.37
CA VAL A 217 -7.85 15.69 16.57
C VAL A 217 -6.95 15.50 17.78
N LYS A 218 -7.01 14.30 18.38
CA LYS A 218 -6.15 13.94 19.51
C LYS A 218 -4.67 14.03 19.12
N PRO A 219 -3.77 14.55 20.00
CA PRO A 219 -2.33 14.72 19.69
C PRO A 219 -1.65 13.47 19.15
N ARG A 220 -1.98 12.27 19.65
CA ARG A 220 -1.44 10.99 19.15
C ARG A 220 -1.73 10.74 17.66
N ARG A 221 -2.88 11.21 17.15
CA ARG A 221 -3.26 11.07 15.74
C ARG A 221 -2.47 12.04 14.86
N LEU A 222 -2.29 13.27 15.35
CA LEU A 222 -1.43 14.24 14.67
C LEU A 222 0.02 13.73 14.60
N LEU A 223 0.57 13.22 15.70
CA LEU A 223 1.92 12.65 15.73
C LEU A 223 2.07 11.52 14.71
N PHE A 224 1.12 10.59 14.64
CA PHE A 224 1.10 9.54 13.63
C PHE A 224 1.02 10.09 12.20
N ALA A 225 0.18 11.12 11.98
CA ALA A 225 -0.03 11.75 10.68
C ALA A 225 1.24 12.38 10.10
N LEU A 226 2.14 12.90 10.96
CA LEU A 226 3.41 13.51 10.54
C LEU A 226 4.38 12.53 9.89
N SER A 227 4.09 11.22 9.91
CA SER A 227 4.89 10.19 9.24
C SER A 227 6.36 10.15 9.65
N ILE A 228 6.64 10.38 10.93
CA ILE A 228 7.99 10.28 11.48
C ILE A 228 8.49 8.84 11.34
N PRO A 229 9.69 8.60 10.80
CA PRO A 229 10.24 7.26 10.67
C PRO A 229 10.22 6.49 11.99
N LEU A 230 9.84 5.19 11.95
CA LEU A 230 9.73 4.29 13.10
C LEU A 230 8.63 4.65 14.12
N VAL A 231 7.89 5.74 13.94
CA VAL A 231 6.80 6.15 14.82
C VAL A 231 5.46 5.66 14.25
N GLY A 232 5.06 4.46 14.64
CA GLY A 232 3.74 3.85 14.34
C GLY A 232 2.66 4.27 15.34
N GLN A 233 1.43 3.77 15.15
CA GLN A 233 0.30 4.08 16.03
C GLN A 233 0.54 3.69 17.50
N ASP A 234 1.16 2.52 17.73
CA ASP A 234 1.45 2.03 19.08
C ASP A 234 2.46 2.93 19.79
N VAL A 235 3.50 3.37 19.07
CA VAL A 235 4.49 4.31 19.61
C VAL A 235 3.84 5.64 19.94
N CYS A 236 2.99 6.18 19.05
CA CYS A 236 2.24 7.42 19.31
C CYS A 236 1.34 7.30 20.55
N THR A 237 0.71 6.14 20.73
CA THR A 237 -0.15 5.90 21.90
C THR A 237 0.66 5.86 23.18
N ARG A 238 1.83 5.20 23.19
CA ARG A 238 2.70 5.14 24.38
C ARG A 238 3.33 6.49 24.75
N LEU A 239 3.64 7.32 23.74
CA LEU A 239 4.24 8.64 23.97
C LEU A 239 3.24 9.69 24.50
N LEU A 240 1.94 9.49 24.20
CA LEU A 240 0.88 10.48 24.46
C LEU A 240 -0.31 9.86 25.22
N SER A 241 -0.03 8.81 26.00
CA SER A 241 -0.96 8.20 26.97
C SER A 241 -0.96 8.96 28.28
#